data_0234f4c35625cffc95ae3d9a590dfcb1
#
_entry.id   0234f4c35625cffc95ae3d9a590dfcb1
#
_cell.length_a   1.000
_cell.length_b   1.000
_cell.length_c   1.000
_cell.angle_alpha   90.00
_cell.angle_beta   90.00
_cell.angle_gamma   90.00
#
_symmetry.space_group_name_H-M   'P 1'
#
loop_
_entity.id
_entity.type
_entity.pdbx_description
1 polymer ?
#
loop_
_entity_poly.entity_id
_entity_poly.type
_entity_poly.pdbx_seq_one_letter_code
_entity_poly.pdbx_strand_id
1 'polypeptide(L)'
;EIRLSLVGSEMCIRDSLCSPDIQDEFETIVIKELPDRKCVMVTDDNLPDDYVSYYVVKYMQSHNTRIDTIGACDCYTLDIPGSNPKSKYYRTKNVFFFAPYLEDADCNYVLQAGRYLSMTYKGALTKTKELLPQLYTYAQDHQLEIASDPVEMCHIDDYETNDDSEYIIELQLMIK
;
A
#
# COMPACT_ATOMS: atom_id res chain seq x y z
N GLU A 1 16.67 -15.34 30.54
CA GLU A 1 16.60 -15.49 29.05
C GLU A 1 15.95 -14.27 28.49
N ILE A 2 16.76 -13.38 27.91
CA ILE A 2 16.26 -12.18 27.25
C ILE A 2 15.94 -12.60 25.83
N ARG A 3 14.66 -12.78 25.51
CA ARG A 3 14.20 -12.82 24.12
C ARG A 3 14.29 -11.42 23.55
N LEU A 4 15.33 -11.17 22.79
CA LEU A 4 15.37 -10.04 21.87
C LEU A 4 14.28 -10.27 20.80
N SER A 5 13.15 -9.66 21.01
CA SER A 5 12.15 -9.47 19.99
C SER A 5 12.76 -8.58 18.92
N LEU A 6 13.10 -9.14 17.77
CA LEU A 6 13.36 -8.39 16.54
C LEU A 6 12.03 -7.80 16.09
N VAL A 7 11.71 -6.65 16.66
CA VAL A 7 10.61 -5.80 16.21
C VAL A 7 11.07 -5.15 14.91
N GLY A 8 10.36 -5.41 13.81
CA GLY A 8 10.46 -4.56 12.65
C GLY A 8 10.89 -5.19 11.34
N SER A 9 10.43 -6.38 11.02
CA SER A 9 10.35 -6.77 9.61
C SER A 9 8.86 -6.80 9.20
N GLU A 10 8.57 -6.39 8.00
CA GLU A 10 7.21 -6.39 7.43
C GLU A 10 6.60 -7.79 7.29
N MET A 11 7.44 -8.81 7.30
CA MET A 11 6.99 -10.18 7.46
C MET A 11 6.18 -10.36 8.76
N CYS A 12 6.48 -9.58 9.80
CA CYS A 12 5.66 -9.55 11.02
C CYS A 12 4.31 -8.85 10.81
N ILE A 13 4.22 -7.91 9.85
CA ILE A 13 2.94 -7.26 9.53
C ILE A 13 2.03 -8.24 8.80
N ARG A 14 2.54 -8.98 7.82
CA ARG A 14 1.79 -10.05 7.15
C ARG A 14 1.33 -11.13 8.11
N ASP A 15 2.24 -11.62 8.95
CA ASP A 15 1.90 -12.62 9.98
C ASP A 15 0.89 -12.06 10.99
N SER A 16 0.99 -10.78 11.31
CA SER A 16 0.01 -10.09 12.16
C SER A 16 -1.34 -9.97 11.48
N LEU A 17 -1.40 -9.57 10.20
CA LEU A 17 -2.65 -9.42 9.44
C LEU A 17 -3.40 -10.75 9.24
N CYS A 18 -2.69 -11.88 9.33
CA CYS A 18 -3.28 -13.21 9.27
C CYS A 18 -3.67 -13.77 10.65
N SER A 19 -3.43 -13.02 11.74
CA SER A 19 -3.80 -13.48 13.08
C SER A 19 -5.29 -13.24 13.37
N PRO A 20 -5.94 -14.15 14.13
CA PRO A 20 -7.38 -14.01 14.45
C PRO A 20 -7.73 -12.70 15.19
N ASP A 21 -6.77 -12.12 15.90
CA ASP A 21 -6.97 -10.92 16.73
C ASP A 21 -7.12 -9.62 15.90
N ILE A 22 -6.78 -9.64 14.60
CA ILE A 22 -6.85 -8.45 13.74
C ILE A 22 -8.16 -8.39 12.94
N GLN A 23 -8.92 -9.47 12.87
CA GLN A 23 -10.19 -9.48 12.14
C GLN A 23 -11.20 -8.45 12.68
N ASP A 24 -11.07 -8.06 13.95
CA ASP A 24 -11.93 -7.03 14.57
C ASP A 24 -11.50 -5.59 14.26
N GLU A 25 -10.33 -5.38 13.60
CA GLU A 25 -9.79 -4.06 13.29
C GLU A 25 -9.93 -3.64 11.82
N PHE A 26 -10.48 -4.50 10.96
CA PHE A 26 -10.72 -4.12 9.57
C PHE A 26 -11.69 -2.93 9.47
N GLU A 27 -11.44 -2.09 8.47
CA GLU A 27 -12.21 -0.88 8.16
C GLU A 27 -12.21 0.17 9.30
N THR A 28 -11.21 0.06 10.21
CA THR A 28 -10.98 1.05 11.26
C THR A 28 -9.85 1.98 10.88
N ILE A 29 -10.07 3.30 11.00
CA ILE A 29 -9.02 4.29 10.74
C ILE A 29 -8.13 4.42 11.97
N VAL A 30 -6.83 4.27 11.76
CA VAL A 30 -5.80 4.45 12.78
C VAL A 30 -4.74 5.43 12.30
N ILE A 31 -4.07 6.10 13.24
CA ILE A 31 -2.90 6.93 12.93
C ILE A 31 -1.66 6.10 13.25
N LYS A 32 -0.82 5.89 12.23
CA LYS A 32 0.48 5.19 12.34
C LYS A 32 1.61 6.18 12.16
N GLU A 33 2.67 6.03 12.93
CA GLU A 33 3.95 6.69 12.68
C GLU A 33 4.87 5.67 12.01
N LEU A 34 5.23 5.93 10.75
CA LEU A 34 5.95 5.00 9.90
C LEU A 34 7.34 5.57 9.56
N PRO A 35 8.39 4.73 9.52
CA PRO A 35 9.71 5.12 9.06
C PRO A 35 9.74 5.29 7.53
N ASP A 36 10.89 5.77 7.01
CA ASP A 36 11.18 5.68 5.58
C ASP A 36 11.13 4.23 5.11
N ARG A 37 10.39 3.99 4.02
CA ARG A 37 10.27 2.68 3.40
C ARG A 37 10.82 2.73 1.99
N LYS A 38 11.88 1.96 1.77
CA LYS A 38 12.56 1.87 0.48
C LYS A 38 11.78 0.97 -0.44
N CYS A 39 11.54 1.41 -1.66
CA CYS A 39 10.69 0.77 -2.65
C CYS A 39 11.37 0.71 -4.01
N VAL A 40 10.88 -0.16 -4.87
CA VAL A 40 11.20 -0.19 -6.29
C VAL A 40 10.03 0.38 -7.07
N MET A 41 10.19 1.56 -7.65
CA MET A 41 9.22 2.18 -8.55
C MET A 41 9.36 1.57 -9.94
N VAL A 42 8.30 0.96 -10.43
CA VAL A 42 8.25 0.32 -11.75
C VAL A 42 7.85 1.33 -12.83
N THR A 43 6.97 2.23 -12.49
CA THR A 43 6.53 3.31 -13.38
C THR A 43 6.00 4.49 -12.58
N ASP A 44 6.21 5.68 -13.13
CA ASP A 44 5.71 6.97 -12.65
C ASP A 44 4.61 7.56 -13.55
N ASP A 45 4.16 6.79 -14.53
CA ASP A 45 3.10 7.20 -15.46
C ASP A 45 1.72 6.78 -14.95
N ASN A 46 0.70 7.59 -15.26
CA ASN A 46 -0.70 7.20 -15.08
C ASN A 46 -1.04 6.01 -15.97
N LEU A 47 -1.18 4.85 -15.36
CA LEU A 47 -1.44 3.60 -16.06
C LEU A 47 -2.93 3.24 -16.01
N PRO A 48 -3.50 2.73 -17.11
CA PRO A 48 -4.70 1.92 -17.03
C PRO A 48 -4.40 0.62 -16.26
N ASP A 49 -5.29 0.21 -15.38
CA ASP A 49 -5.11 -0.97 -14.51
C ASP A 49 -4.74 -2.25 -15.29
N ASP A 50 -5.29 -2.41 -16.50
CA ASP A 50 -5.03 -3.55 -17.40
C ASP A 50 -3.55 -3.66 -17.85
N TYR A 51 -2.75 -2.61 -17.67
CA TYR A 51 -1.36 -2.58 -18.16
C TYR A 51 -0.30 -2.73 -17.06
N VAL A 52 -0.69 -2.77 -15.80
CA VAL A 52 0.24 -2.86 -14.66
C VAL A 52 1.17 -4.07 -14.81
N SER A 53 0.62 -5.26 -14.98
CA SER A 53 1.42 -6.49 -15.15
C SER A 53 2.41 -6.42 -16.32
N TYR A 54 2.04 -5.78 -17.43
CA TYR A 54 2.94 -5.59 -18.56
C TYR A 54 4.16 -4.73 -18.19
N TYR A 55 3.95 -3.61 -17.47
CA TYR A 55 5.03 -2.72 -17.06
C TYR A 55 5.94 -3.35 -16.02
N VAL A 56 5.39 -4.15 -15.10
CA VAL A 56 6.16 -4.94 -14.14
C VAL A 56 7.11 -5.90 -14.87
N VAL A 57 6.60 -6.70 -15.82
CA VAL A 57 7.42 -7.63 -16.60
C VAL A 57 8.48 -6.88 -17.42
N LYS A 58 8.11 -5.78 -18.05
CA LYS A 58 9.02 -4.94 -18.82
C LYS A 58 10.15 -4.37 -17.96
N TYR A 59 9.82 -3.89 -16.76
CA TYR A 59 10.80 -3.40 -15.80
C TYR A 59 11.80 -4.50 -15.41
N MET A 60 11.31 -5.67 -15.01
CA MET A 60 12.15 -6.80 -14.63
C MET A 60 13.11 -7.22 -15.76
N GLN A 61 12.61 -7.25 -17.01
CA GLN A 61 13.43 -7.59 -18.17
C GLN A 61 14.51 -6.53 -18.47
N SER A 62 14.19 -5.25 -18.33
CA SER A 62 15.11 -4.16 -18.67
C SER A 62 16.20 -3.95 -17.62
N HIS A 63 15.96 -4.28 -16.36
CA HIS A 63 16.89 -4.10 -15.26
C HIS A 63 17.57 -5.39 -14.83
N ASN A 64 17.28 -6.51 -15.49
CA ASN A 64 17.74 -7.85 -15.10
C ASN A 64 17.49 -8.14 -13.60
N THR A 65 16.46 -7.52 -13.05
CA THR A 65 16.04 -7.63 -11.66
C THR A 65 14.85 -8.57 -11.62
N ARG A 66 14.89 -9.52 -10.70
CA ARG A 66 13.77 -10.37 -10.40
C ARG A 66 13.10 -9.83 -9.13
N ILE A 67 11.96 -9.18 -9.30
CA ILE A 67 11.10 -8.88 -8.16
C ILE A 67 10.45 -10.21 -7.80
N ASP A 68 10.81 -10.75 -6.65
CA ASP A 68 10.16 -11.94 -6.14
C ASP A 68 8.83 -11.49 -5.54
N THR A 69 7.73 -11.88 -6.18
CA THR A 69 6.38 -11.51 -5.73
C THR A 69 6.02 -12.17 -4.40
N ILE A 70 6.69 -13.27 -4.06
CA ILE A 70 6.51 -13.92 -2.75
C ILE A 70 7.13 -13.04 -1.67
N GLY A 71 6.27 -12.40 -0.87
CA GLY A 71 6.69 -11.52 0.23
C GLY A 71 6.88 -10.04 -0.17
N ALA A 72 6.73 -9.67 -1.44
CA ALA A 72 6.58 -8.28 -1.85
C ALA A 72 5.15 -7.79 -1.62
N CYS A 73 5.01 -6.50 -1.39
CA CYS A 73 3.73 -5.83 -1.33
C CYS A 73 3.62 -4.94 -2.57
N ASP A 74 2.61 -5.19 -3.38
CA ASP A 74 2.27 -4.35 -4.52
C ASP A 74 1.65 -3.06 -4.02
N CYS A 75 2.19 -1.94 -4.45
CA CYS A 75 1.78 -0.63 -3.97
C CYS A 75 1.44 0.30 -5.13
N TYR A 76 0.39 1.06 -4.94
CA TYR A 76 -0.14 1.99 -5.93
C TYR A 76 -0.33 3.37 -5.30
N THR A 77 0.24 4.41 -5.92
CA THR A 77 -0.20 5.77 -5.62
C THR A 77 -1.43 6.06 -6.46
N LEU A 78 -2.47 6.58 -5.84
CA LEU A 78 -3.74 6.86 -6.50
C LEU A 78 -3.86 8.35 -6.81
N ASP A 79 -4.21 8.68 -8.05
CA ASP A 79 -4.56 10.04 -8.47
C ASP A 79 -6.06 10.25 -8.35
N ILE A 80 -6.47 11.23 -7.56
CA ILE A 80 -7.87 11.60 -7.39
C ILE A 80 -8.17 12.75 -8.35
N PRO A 81 -8.88 12.51 -9.45
CA PRO A 81 -9.18 13.55 -10.42
C PRO A 81 -9.91 14.74 -9.80
N GLY A 82 -9.36 15.94 -10.02
CA GLY A 82 -9.96 17.19 -9.60
C GLY A 82 -9.88 17.49 -8.12
N SER A 83 -8.98 16.83 -7.38
CA SER A 83 -8.80 17.02 -5.93
C SER A 83 -10.11 16.92 -5.14
N ASN A 84 -11.09 16.18 -5.66
CA ASN A 84 -12.35 15.95 -4.98
C ASN A 84 -12.25 14.67 -4.13
N PRO A 85 -12.04 14.78 -2.82
CA PRO A 85 -11.89 13.62 -1.93
C PRO A 85 -13.15 12.72 -1.89
N LYS A 86 -14.28 13.19 -2.39
CA LYS A 86 -15.52 12.41 -2.51
C LYS A 86 -15.65 11.74 -3.88
N SER A 87 -14.64 11.89 -4.76
CA SER A 87 -14.65 11.20 -6.05
C SER A 87 -14.45 9.72 -5.82
N LYS A 88 -15.37 8.92 -6.33
CA LYS A 88 -15.22 7.45 -6.40
C LYS A 88 -14.40 7.00 -7.62
N TYR A 89 -13.80 7.94 -8.34
CA TYR A 89 -12.96 7.70 -9.52
C TYR A 89 -11.53 8.10 -9.16
N TYR A 90 -10.64 7.14 -9.16
CA TYR A 90 -9.21 7.37 -9.04
C TYR A 90 -8.49 6.57 -10.14
N ARG A 91 -7.28 7.01 -10.44
CA ARG A 91 -6.38 6.33 -11.37
C ARG A 91 -5.13 5.92 -10.63
N THR A 92 -4.53 4.83 -11.06
CA THR A 92 -3.19 4.47 -10.64
C THR A 92 -2.20 5.46 -11.25
N LYS A 93 -1.48 6.20 -10.40
CA LYS A 93 -0.47 7.16 -10.82
C LYS A 93 0.90 6.51 -10.89
N ASN A 94 1.28 5.81 -9.84
CA ASN A 94 2.56 5.12 -9.75
C ASN A 94 2.32 3.68 -9.31
N VAL A 95 3.19 2.78 -9.78
CA VAL A 95 3.27 1.39 -9.34
C VAL A 95 4.65 1.15 -8.77
N PHE A 96 4.72 0.65 -7.56
CA PHE A 96 5.97 0.33 -6.89
C PHE A 96 5.81 -0.89 -5.99
N PHE A 97 6.93 -1.48 -5.63
CA PHE A 97 6.99 -2.65 -4.77
C PHE A 97 7.73 -2.32 -3.50
N PHE A 98 7.22 -2.84 -2.42
CA PHE A 98 7.85 -2.80 -1.13
C PHE A 98 8.11 -4.22 -0.65
N ALA A 99 9.36 -4.54 -0.30
CA ALA A 99 9.72 -5.83 0.24
C ALA A 99 10.89 -5.71 1.22
N PRO A 100 10.85 -6.46 2.33
CA PRO A 100 11.89 -6.36 3.37
C PRO A 100 13.26 -6.90 2.92
N TYR A 101 13.31 -7.65 1.82
CA TYR A 101 14.55 -8.23 1.26
C TYR A 101 15.21 -7.34 0.20
N LEU A 102 14.61 -6.19 -0.16
CA LEU A 102 15.22 -5.28 -1.13
C LEU A 102 16.49 -4.66 -0.54
N GLU A 103 17.58 -4.78 -1.28
CA GLU A 103 18.83 -4.09 -0.95
C GLU A 103 18.72 -2.61 -1.33
N ASP A 104 19.45 -1.75 -0.62
CA ASP A 104 19.46 -0.31 -0.88
C ASP A 104 19.80 0.06 -2.32
N ALA A 105 20.65 -0.75 -2.96
CA ALA A 105 21.08 -0.54 -4.33
C ALA A 105 19.97 -0.77 -5.37
N ASP A 106 18.94 -1.54 -5.02
CA ASP A 106 17.82 -1.85 -5.91
C ASP A 106 16.67 -0.86 -5.76
N CYS A 107 16.69 -0.04 -4.69
CA CYS A 107 15.62 0.89 -4.39
C CYS A 107 15.83 2.23 -5.12
N ASN A 108 14.80 2.69 -5.79
CA ASN A 108 14.78 3.95 -6.54
C ASN A 108 13.67 4.90 -6.07
N TYR A 109 12.90 4.49 -5.07
CA TYR A 109 11.80 5.26 -4.51
C TYR A 109 11.72 5.11 -2.99
N VAL A 110 11.26 6.14 -2.29
CA VAL A 110 11.08 6.12 -0.84
C VAL A 110 9.70 6.65 -0.48
N LEU A 111 8.92 5.83 0.20
CA LEU A 111 7.78 6.33 0.96
C LEU A 111 8.31 6.98 2.22
N GLN A 112 8.09 8.28 2.34
CA GLN A 112 8.68 9.13 3.38
C GLN A 112 8.21 8.72 4.78
N ALA A 113 9.10 8.84 5.76
CA ALA A 113 8.75 8.74 7.16
C ALA A 113 7.73 9.81 7.54
N GLY A 114 6.82 9.47 8.44
CA GLY A 114 5.84 10.42 8.93
C GLY A 114 4.59 9.77 9.52
N ARG A 115 3.60 10.61 9.74
CA ARG A 115 2.30 10.18 10.25
C ARG A 115 1.37 9.85 9.10
N TYR A 116 0.67 8.75 9.22
CA TYR A 116 -0.26 8.26 8.20
C TYR A 116 -1.60 7.92 8.83
N LEU A 117 -2.68 8.37 8.21
CA LEU A 117 -3.97 7.70 8.39
C LEU A 117 -3.89 6.37 7.64
N SER A 118 -4.23 5.30 8.31
CA SER A 118 -4.21 3.95 7.76
C SER A 118 -5.56 3.28 8.01
N MET A 119 -6.05 2.56 7.01
CA MET A 119 -7.20 1.70 7.10
C MET A 119 -6.93 0.41 6.34
N THR A 120 -7.00 -0.71 7.02
CA THR A 120 -6.90 -2.04 6.40
C THR A 120 -8.29 -2.60 6.19
N TYR A 121 -8.54 -3.22 5.04
CA TYR A 121 -9.80 -3.90 4.76
C TYR A 121 -9.57 -5.26 4.13
N LYS A 122 -10.59 -6.11 4.21
CA LYS A 122 -10.64 -7.41 3.55
C LYS A 122 -11.68 -7.39 2.43
N GLY A 123 -11.32 -7.97 1.28
CA GLY A 123 -12.20 -8.12 0.12
C GLY A 123 -11.66 -7.43 -1.14
N ALA A 124 -12.47 -7.46 -2.20
CA ALA A 124 -12.09 -6.99 -3.52
C ALA A 124 -11.57 -5.54 -3.55
N LEU A 125 -10.60 -5.26 -4.42
CA LEU A 125 -10.00 -3.92 -4.63
C LEU A 125 -11.03 -2.83 -4.93
N THR A 126 -12.18 -3.20 -5.47
CA THR A 126 -13.29 -2.26 -5.74
C THR A 126 -13.80 -1.53 -4.49
N LYS A 127 -13.58 -2.10 -3.29
CA LYS A 127 -13.94 -1.46 -2.01
C LYS A 127 -13.15 -0.18 -1.74
N THR A 128 -11.96 -0.03 -2.27
CA THR A 128 -11.16 1.20 -2.14
C THR A 128 -11.97 2.45 -2.53
N LYS A 129 -12.81 2.35 -3.56
CA LYS A 129 -13.68 3.46 -4.03
C LYS A 129 -14.68 3.94 -2.97
N GLU A 130 -15.02 3.08 -2.02
CA GLU A 130 -15.97 3.38 -0.95
C GLU A 130 -15.25 3.78 0.34
N LEU A 131 -14.08 3.21 0.59
CA LEU A 131 -13.35 3.38 1.83
C LEU A 131 -12.39 4.58 1.79
N LEU A 132 -11.72 4.82 0.66
CA LEU A 132 -10.80 5.95 0.54
C LEU A 132 -11.43 7.32 0.87
N PRO A 133 -12.66 7.64 0.45
CA PRO A 133 -13.33 8.87 0.87
C PRO A 133 -13.52 9.02 2.39
N GLN A 134 -13.54 7.91 3.14
CA GLN A 134 -13.68 7.94 4.59
C GLN A 134 -12.42 8.47 5.27
N LEU A 135 -11.21 8.12 4.74
CA LEU A 135 -9.95 8.68 5.25
C LEU A 135 -9.92 10.21 5.06
N TYR A 136 -10.37 10.71 3.92
CA TYR A 136 -10.44 12.16 3.67
C TYR A 136 -11.43 12.85 4.57
N THR A 137 -12.60 12.24 4.81
CA THR A 137 -13.60 12.77 5.74
C THR A 137 -13.04 12.79 7.15
N TYR A 138 -12.38 11.73 7.57
CA TYR A 138 -11.74 11.67 8.88
C TYR A 138 -10.67 12.76 9.04
N ALA A 139 -9.81 12.96 8.04
CA ALA A 139 -8.81 14.01 8.07
C ALA A 139 -9.47 15.41 8.20
N GLN A 140 -10.54 15.66 7.47
CA GLN A 140 -11.28 16.93 7.54
C GLN A 140 -11.90 17.16 8.91
N ASP A 141 -12.58 16.15 9.47
CA ASP A 141 -13.26 16.24 10.76
C ASP A 141 -12.29 16.46 11.93
N HIS A 142 -11.08 15.93 11.80
CA HIS A 142 -10.03 16.07 12.81
C HIS A 142 -9.03 17.19 12.49
N GLN A 143 -9.29 18.01 11.45
CA GLN A 143 -8.44 19.13 11.03
C GLN A 143 -6.98 18.72 10.73
N LEU A 144 -6.80 17.53 10.17
CA LEU A 144 -5.48 17.00 9.77
C LEU A 144 -5.17 17.48 8.34
N GLU A 145 -3.96 18.02 8.15
CA GLU A 145 -3.51 18.47 6.83
C GLU A 145 -2.92 17.28 6.07
N ILE A 146 -3.47 17.00 4.88
CA ILE A 146 -3.00 15.93 4.01
C ILE A 146 -1.71 16.36 3.31
N ALA A 147 -0.71 15.49 3.32
CA ALA A 147 0.63 15.78 2.82
C ALA A 147 1.00 15.05 1.52
N SER A 148 0.26 14.01 1.13
CA SER A 148 0.55 13.23 -0.07
C SER A 148 -0.70 12.71 -0.77
N ASP A 149 -0.53 12.20 -1.98
CA ASP A 149 -1.52 11.34 -2.61
C ASP A 149 -1.69 10.05 -1.77
N PRO A 150 -2.87 9.41 -1.81
CA PRO A 150 -3.11 8.17 -1.09
C PRO A 150 -2.32 7.01 -1.72
N VAL A 151 -1.92 6.07 -0.88
CA VAL A 151 -1.26 4.84 -1.27
C VAL A 151 -2.18 3.67 -0.95
N GLU A 152 -2.33 2.76 -1.92
CA GLU A 152 -2.97 1.47 -1.76
C GLU A 152 -1.87 0.41 -1.73
N MET A 153 -1.86 -0.42 -0.68
CA MET A 153 -0.88 -1.49 -0.47
C MET A 153 -1.61 -2.83 -0.45
N CYS A 154 -1.26 -3.71 -1.38
CA CYS A 154 -1.85 -5.03 -1.50
C CYS A 154 -1.01 -6.04 -0.72
N HIS A 155 -1.45 -6.38 0.49
CA HIS A 155 -0.76 -7.36 1.35
C HIS A 155 -1.06 -8.79 0.95
N ILE A 156 -2.29 -9.05 0.52
CA ILE A 156 -2.76 -10.31 -0.07
C ILE A 156 -3.62 -9.94 -1.26
N ASP A 157 -3.30 -10.44 -2.44
CA ASP A 157 -3.98 -10.15 -3.69
C ASP A 157 -4.05 -11.38 -4.60
N ASP A 158 -4.14 -11.20 -5.90
CA ASP A 158 -4.27 -12.27 -6.90
C ASP A 158 -2.99 -13.11 -7.08
N TYR A 159 -1.87 -12.72 -6.49
CA TYR A 159 -0.67 -13.54 -6.42
C TYR A 159 -0.75 -14.63 -5.34
N GLU A 160 -1.48 -14.38 -4.25
CA GLU A 160 -1.62 -15.31 -3.14
C GLU A 160 -2.91 -16.13 -3.17
N THR A 161 -4.01 -15.57 -3.71
CA THR A 161 -5.32 -16.23 -3.74
C THR A 161 -6.13 -15.89 -4.98
N ASN A 162 -6.96 -16.84 -5.43
CA ASN A 162 -7.91 -16.60 -6.52
C ASN A 162 -9.29 -16.11 -6.03
N ASP A 163 -9.45 -15.93 -4.72
CA ASP A 163 -10.69 -15.45 -4.10
C ASP A 163 -10.52 -14.01 -3.64
N ASP A 164 -11.09 -13.07 -4.37
CA ASP A 164 -11.00 -11.65 -4.06
C ASP A 164 -11.61 -11.27 -2.69
N SER A 165 -12.43 -12.13 -2.11
CA SER A 165 -12.93 -11.96 -0.75
C SER A 165 -11.87 -12.16 0.33
N GLU A 166 -10.72 -12.76 -0.04
CA GLU A 166 -9.58 -12.99 0.85
C GLU A 166 -8.51 -11.90 0.75
N TYR A 167 -8.59 -10.99 -0.22
CA TYR A 167 -7.62 -9.90 -0.36
C TYR A 167 -7.54 -9.07 0.91
N ILE A 168 -6.32 -8.65 1.26
CA ILE A 168 -6.05 -7.74 2.37
C ILE A 168 -5.32 -6.53 1.82
N ILE A 169 -5.98 -5.40 1.90
CA ILE A 169 -5.53 -4.13 1.32
C ILE A 169 -5.43 -3.09 2.43
N GLU A 170 -4.37 -2.31 2.41
CA GLU A 170 -4.18 -1.18 3.31
C GLU A 170 -4.17 0.13 2.52
N LEU A 171 -5.03 1.06 2.91
CA LEU A 171 -5.05 2.43 2.40
C LEU A 171 -4.27 3.32 3.35
N GLN A 172 -3.33 4.09 2.83
CA GLN A 172 -2.52 5.02 3.60
C GLN A 172 -2.60 6.44 3.04
N LEU A 173 -2.74 7.43 3.91
CA LEU A 173 -2.77 8.84 3.57
C LEU A 173 -1.88 9.62 4.52
N MET A 174 -0.76 10.16 4.01
CA MET A 174 0.18 10.92 4.83
C MET A 174 -0.43 12.21 5.30
N ILE A 175 -0.23 12.53 6.58
CA ILE A 175 -0.68 13.75 7.25
C ILE A 175 0.51 14.51 7.86
N LYS A 176 0.38 15.83 7.99
CA LYS A 176 1.38 16.66 8.66
C LYS A 176 1.24 16.64 10.18
#